data_ede274af9af171582d2f1299ffe3261c
#
_entry.id   ede274af9af171582d2f1299ffe3261c
#
_cell.length_a   1.000
_cell.length_b   1.000
_cell.length_c   1.000
_cell.angle_alpha   90.00
_cell.angle_beta   90.00
_cell.angle_gamma   90.00
#
_symmetry.space_group_name_H-M   'P 1'
#
loop_
_entity.id
_entity.type
_entity.pdbx_description
1 polymer ?
#
loop_
_entity_poly.entity_id
_entity_poly.type
_entity_poly.pdbx_seq_one_letter_code
_entity_poly.pdbx_strand_id
1 'polypeptide(L)'
;SASSYAAPSQSPAGAQSALPASLPFADSAFEAVWMRNDQLVAAKSVARSWTWGPAPMAAGLEAYEEAPDGTRLRLVQYFDKARMEINNPKGTPTANGFVTNGLLTVELISGLMQVGNSKFVTGKPAGINLASDPDDGNAPMYASFGSVSNTSAGEKRQPDKTKGGYASQRISRTGDVTDDASKTKLAEARIVYYDKATGHNIPSVFWDFLNSKAQVRQGIGTASKPFLDPWVFAMGLPISDAYWANVKIGGKSQEVLIQAFERRVLTYAPDQPAGWKVQMGNIGQHYFEWRYGPDGKGPEKLPAAKPSLPIYLSIPTMGVVSKVEYVGVDKDNNMDIPKEAMNVGWFKPGTVPGNPGNAVMDGHLNWYGIPEAVFFHLDKLKAGDRVYVRDDRGRDRAFVVTKQQTCVWNNCPLMDVFGPTKQTRLNLITCQGAFNRATQNYEKRLVVFTEMVP
;
A
#
# COMPACT_ATOMS: atom_id res chain seq x y z
N SER A 1 19.96 -21.49 -27.75
CA SER A 1 20.03 -20.03 -27.74
C SER A 1 18.76 -19.50 -27.08
N ALA A 2 18.84 -19.20 -25.77
CA ALA A 2 17.74 -18.60 -25.01
C ALA A 2 17.77 -17.11 -25.29
N SER A 3 16.77 -16.60 -26.00
CA SER A 3 16.54 -15.18 -26.21
C SER A 3 16.03 -14.59 -24.92
N SER A 4 16.81 -13.74 -24.28
CA SER A 4 16.41 -12.93 -23.13
C SER A 4 15.39 -11.90 -23.59
N TYR A 5 14.11 -12.12 -23.31
CA TYR A 5 13.10 -11.08 -23.40
C TYR A 5 13.33 -10.07 -22.28
N ALA A 6 13.85 -8.92 -22.63
CA ALA A 6 13.81 -7.75 -21.75
C ALA A 6 12.34 -7.42 -21.49
N ALA A 7 11.96 -7.26 -20.21
CA ALA A 7 10.66 -6.74 -19.83
C ALA A 7 10.45 -5.40 -20.56
N PRO A 8 9.27 -5.15 -21.18
CA PRO A 8 9.01 -3.85 -21.77
C PRO A 8 9.15 -2.79 -20.70
N SER A 9 10.01 -1.82 -20.99
CA SER A 9 10.20 -0.63 -20.17
C SER A 9 8.85 -0.03 -19.87
N GLN A 10 8.64 0.28 -18.61
CA GLN A 10 7.61 1.10 -17.97
C GLN A 10 6.69 1.87 -18.93
N SER A 11 5.43 2.07 -18.52
CA SER A 11 4.45 2.94 -19.20
C SER A 11 5.14 4.06 -19.94
N PRO A 12 4.79 4.36 -21.20
CA PRO A 12 5.44 5.40 -21.97
C PRO A 12 5.46 6.68 -21.14
N ALA A 13 6.65 7.15 -20.88
CA ALA A 13 6.90 8.38 -20.15
C ALA A 13 6.40 9.55 -21.03
N GLY A 14 5.22 10.05 -20.73
CA GLY A 14 4.97 11.47 -20.90
C GLY A 14 6.03 12.19 -20.09
N ALA A 15 6.59 13.27 -20.61
CA ALA A 15 7.72 14.00 -20.05
C ALA A 15 7.68 14.00 -18.51
N GLN A 16 8.53 13.18 -17.90
CA GLN A 16 8.75 13.20 -16.46
C GLN A 16 9.40 14.54 -16.13
N SER A 17 8.61 15.47 -15.62
CA SER A 17 9.19 16.41 -14.69
C SER A 17 9.87 15.56 -13.62
N ALA A 18 11.18 15.75 -13.42
CA ALA A 18 11.97 14.97 -12.48
C ALA A 18 11.33 15.05 -11.10
N LEU A 19 10.48 14.06 -10.78
CA LEU A 19 9.95 13.91 -9.44
C LEU A 19 11.12 13.50 -8.52
N PRO A 20 11.20 14.07 -7.32
CA PRO A 20 12.29 13.79 -6.40
C PRO A 20 12.37 12.30 -6.09
N ALA A 21 13.56 11.84 -5.68
CA ALA A 21 13.80 10.49 -5.17
C ALA A 21 12.67 10.05 -4.25
N SER A 22 12.27 8.76 -4.33
CA SER A 22 11.14 8.18 -3.60
C SER A 22 11.00 8.74 -2.19
N LEU A 23 9.87 9.40 -1.91
CA LEU A 23 9.58 9.89 -0.58
C LEU A 23 9.26 8.73 0.36
N PRO A 24 9.55 8.85 1.66
CA PRO A 24 9.11 7.86 2.63
C PRO A 24 7.58 7.83 2.71
N PHE A 25 7.02 6.71 3.15
CA PHE A 25 5.60 6.64 3.47
C PHE A 25 5.28 7.59 4.63
N ALA A 26 4.26 8.40 4.45
CA ALA A 26 3.81 9.37 5.46
C ALA A 26 3.18 8.71 6.68
N ASP A 27 2.61 7.53 6.49
CA ASP A 27 2.10 6.65 7.55
C ASP A 27 2.33 5.19 7.16
N SER A 28 2.66 4.36 8.15
CA SER A 28 2.89 2.93 7.92
C SER A 28 1.63 2.17 7.50
N ALA A 29 0.44 2.71 7.76
CA ALA A 29 -0.80 2.14 7.24
C ALA A 29 -0.88 2.29 5.71
N PHE A 30 -0.38 3.39 5.14
CA PHE A 30 -0.25 3.52 3.68
C PHE A 30 0.75 2.53 3.11
N GLU A 31 1.88 2.34 3.79
CA GLU A 31 2.89 1.35 3.40
C GLU A 31 2.30 -0.06 3.43
N ALA A 32 1.55 -0.43 4.47
CA ALA A 32 0.93 -1.75 4.57
C ALA A 32 -0.04 -2.03 3.41
N VAL A 33 -0.85 -1.04 3.01
CA VAL A 33 -1.74 -1.14 1.85
C VAL A 33 -0.95 -1.28 0.55
N TRP A 34 0.12 -0.50 0.36
CA TRP A 34 1.00 -0.57 -0.81
C TRP A 34 1.72 -1.93 -0.88
N MET A 35 2.29 -2.38 0.24
CA MET A 35 3.04 -3.64 0.31
C MET A 35 2.21 -4.84 -0.10
N ARG A 36 0.91 -4.85 0.24
CA ARG A 36 0.03 -5.98 -0.10
C ARG A 36 0.06 -6.31 -1.61
N ASN A 37 0.06 -5.31 -2.45
CA ASN A 37 -0.02 -5.46 -3.90
C ASN A 37 1.31 -5.18 -4.60
N ASP A 38 1.96 -4.07 -4.29
CA ASP A 38 2.99 -3.51 -5.15
C ASP A 38 4.42 -3.85 -4.73
N GLN A 39 4.65 -4.30 -3.50
CA GLN A 39 5.97 -4.76 -3.07
C GLN A 39 6.49 -5.91 -3.95
N LEU A 40 5.62 -6.85 -4.34
CA LEU A 40 6.01 -7.98 -5.20
C LEU A 40 6.36 -7.53 -6.63
N VAL A 41 5.73 -6.47 -7.11
CA VAL A 41 6.05 -5.84 -8.40
C VAL A 41 7.39 -5.12 -8.31
N ALA A 42 7.62 -4.35 -7.23
CA ALA A 42 8.89 -3.67 -6.96
C ALA A 42 10.05 -4.65 -6.86
N ALA A 43 9.85 -5.78 -6.19
CA ALA A 43 10.83 -6.86 -6.05
C ALA A 43 10.98 -7.72 -7.33
N LYS A 44 10.24 -7.41 -8.42
CA LYS A 44 10.20 -8.20 -9.66
C LYS A 44 9.84 -9.68 -9.46
N SER A 45 9.15 -9.99 -8.35
CA SER A 45 8.69 -11.34 -8.03
C SER A 45 7.43 -11.73 -8.80
N VAL A 46 6.71 -10.75 -9.34
CA VAL A 46 5.52 -10.92 -10.19
C VAL A 46 5.58 -9.95 -11.38
N ALA A 47 5.07 -10.39 -12.53
CA ALA A 47 4.97 -9.58 -13.76
C ALA A 47 3.52 -9.11 -13.93
N ARG A 48 3.20 -7.92 -13.47
CA ARG A 48 1.89 -7.26 -13.65
C ARG A 48 2.02 -5.75 -13.50
N SER A 49 0.97 -5.02 -13.89
CA SER A 49 0.94 -3.57 -13.68
C SER A 49 0.81 -3.23 -12.18
N TRP A 50 1.25 -2.01 -11.85
CA TRP A 50 1.12 -1.45 -10.50
C TRP A 50 -0.33 -1.22 -10.10
N THR A 51 -0.64 -1.41 -8.83
CA THR A 51 -1.92 -1.00 -8.23
C THR A 51 -1.88 0.46 -7.76
N TRP A 52 -0.80 0.85 -7.13
CA TRP A 52 -0.59 2.18 -6.56
C TRP A 52 0.48 2.96 -7.33
N GLY A 53 1.57 2.32 -7.66
CA GLY A 53 2.74 2.87 -8.31
C GLY A 53 4.03 2.39 -7.67
N PRO A 54 5.20 2.70 -8.28
CA PRO A 54 6.50 2.20 -7.80
C PRO A 54 6.90 2.74 -6.43
N ALA A 55 6.47 3.97 -6.10
CA ALA A 55 6.80 4.64 -4.84
C ALA A 55 5.81 5.78 -4.54
N PRO A 56 5.78 6.30 -3.29
CA PRO A 56 5.09 7.54 -2.96
C PRO A 56 5.67 8.74 -3.72
N MET A 57 4.79 9.64 -4.20
CA MET A 57 5.16 10.87 -4.92
C MET A 57 5.19 12.09 -4.01
N ALA A 58 4.13 12.29 -3.24
CA ALA A 58 3.95 13.43 -2.35
C ALA A 58 3.10 13.04 -1.15
N ALA A 59 3.26 13.74 -0.05
CA ALA A 59 2.45 13.54 1.14
C ALA A 59 2.26 14.85 1.90
N GLY A 60 1.16 14.95 2.64
CA GLY A 60 0.91 16.11 3.49
C GLY A 60 -0.49 16.13 4.05
N LEU A 61 -0.87 17.28 4.62
CA LEU A 61 -2.18 17.54 5.15
C LEU A 61 -3.02 18.32 4.14
N GLU A 62 -4.24 17.87 3.92
CA GLU A 62 -5.23 18.55 3.08
C GLU A 62 -6.47 18.90 3.88
N ALA A 63 -7.14 19.99 3.50
CA ALA A 63 -8.38 20.42 4.11
C ALA A 63 -9.45 19.30 4.06
N TYR A 64 -10.06 19.00 5.22
CA TYR A 64 -11.17 18.07 5.37
C TYR A 64 -12.02 18.47 6.59
N GLU A 65 -13.14 19.14 6.38
CA GLU A 65 -13.87 19.88 7.41
C GLU A 65 -14.34 19.01 8.58
N GLU A 66 -14.79 17.80 8.31
CA GLU A 66 -15.27 16.86 9.32
C GLU A 66 -14.19 15.93 9.89
N ALA A 67 -12.91 16.36 9.89
CA ALA A 67 -11.85 15.58 10.52
C ALA A 67 -12.17 15.41 12.02
N PRO A 68 -12.26 14.15 12.52
CA PRO A 68 -12.76 13.88 13.89
C PRO A 68 -11.85 14.38 15.00
N ASP A 69 -10.62 14.74 14.69
CA ASP A 69 -9.66 15.31 15.64
C ASP A 69 -9.80 16.82 15.82
N GLY A 70 -10.70 17.46 15.05
CA GLY A 70 -10.97 18.90 15.10
C GLY A 70 -9.95 19.76 14.34
N THR A 71 -8.95 19.16 13.69
CA THR A 71 -7.92 19.88 12.91
C THR A 71 -8.45 20.43 11.60
N ARG A 72 -9.57 19.90 11.09
CA ARG A 72 -10.11 20.13 9.74
C ARG A 72 -9.14 19.75 8.63
N LEU A 73 -8.25 18.79 8.90
CA LEU A 73 -7.23 18.30 7.99
C LEU A 73 -7.27 16.77 7.91
N ARG A 74 -6.94 16.21 6.78
CA ARG A 74 -6.70 14.79 6.59
C ARG A 74 -5.28 14.55 6.11
N LEU A 75 -4.69 13.44 6.51
CA LEU A 75 -3.41 12.98 5.99
C LEU A 75 -3.62 12.33 4.63
N VAL A 76 -2.85 12.76 3.64
CA VAL A 76 -2.86 12.19 2.30
C VAL A 76 -1.48 11.78 1.84
N GLN A 77 -1.43 10.76 0.99
CA GLN A 77 -0.24 10.38 0.24
C GLN A 77 -0.59 10.06 -1.20
N TYR A 78 0.11 10.70 -2.12
CA TYR A 78 -0.06 10.53 -3.55
C TYR A 78 0.86 9.43 -4.07
N PHE A 79 0.32 8.66 -5.00
CA PHE A 79 1.00 7.66 -5.81
C PHE A 79 0.64 7.89 -7.27
N ASP A 80 1.34 7.28 -8.21
CA ASP A 80 1.02 7.41 -9.63
C ASP A 80 -0.47 7.20 -9.94
N LYS A 81 -1.05 6.17 -9.29
CA LYS A 81 -2.39 5.68 -9.63
C LYS A 81 -3.46 5.97 -8.59
N ALA A 82 -3.14 6.70 -7.51
CA ALA A 82 -4.09 6.97 -6.43
C ALA A 82 -3.64 8.07 -5.48
N ARG A 83 -4.57 8.50 -4.62
CA ARG A 83 -4.31 9.19 -3.37
C ARG A 83 -4.88 8.36 -2.23
N MET A 84 -4.03 7.88 -1.34
CA MET A 84 -4.44 7.27 -0.07
C MET A 84 -4.71 8.36 0.96
N GLU A 85 -5.65 8.12 1.87
CA GLU A 85 -6.13 9.10 2.84
C GLU A 85 -6.35 8.45 4.21
N ILE A 86 -6.03 9.19 5.28
CA ILE A 86 -6.46 8.90 6.64
C ILE A 86 -7.31 10.08 7.11
N ASN A 87 -8.63 9.86 7.13
CA ASN A 87 -9.59 10.88 7.53
C ASN A 87 -9.78 10.90 9.06
N ASN A 88 -9.57 9.77 9.73
CA ASN A 88 -9.65 9.65 11.18
C ASN A 88 -8.34 9.11 11.78
N PRO A 89 -7.39 9.98 12.18
CA PRO A 89 -6.10 9.54 12.73
C PRO A 89 -6.22 8.90 14.12
N LYS A 90 -7.37 9.03 14.80
CA LYS A 90 -7.67 8.37 16.09
C LYS A 90 -8.29 6.98 15.91
N GLY A 91 -8.56 6.57 14.67
CA GLY A 91 -9.09 5.23 14.36
C GLY A 91 -8.07 4.13 14.62
N THR A 92 -8.52 2.88 14.55
CA THR A 92 -7.63 1.71 14.66
C THR A 92 -6.93 1.49 13.32
N PRO A 93 -5.59 1.59 13.23
CA PRO A 93 -4.84 1.53 11.96
C PRO A 93 -5.03 0.23 11.16
N THR A 94 -5.38 -0.87 11.84
CA THR A 94 -5.65 -2.17 11.21
C THR A 94 -7.13 -2.39 10.88
N ALA A 95 -8.01 -1.44 11.22
CA ALA A 95 -9.44 -1.55 10.91
C ALA A 95 -9.67 -1.31 9.42
N ASN A 96 -10.62 -2.05 8.84
CA ASN A 96 -11.11 -1.80 7.49
C ASN A 96 -11.62 -0.35 7.38
N GLY A 97 -11.14 0.38 6.38
CA GLY A 97 -11.52 1.78 6.15
C GLY A 97 -10.70 2.80 6.95
N PHE A 98 -9.68 2.41 7.71
CA PHE A 98 -8.73 3.36 8.30
C PHE A 98 -7.97 4.13 7.19
N VAL A 99 -7.43 3.40 6.22
CA VAL A 99 -6.96 3.98 4.95
C VAL A 99 -8.12 3.98 3.96
N THR A 100 -8.38 5.11 3.36
CA THR A 100 -9.34 5.29 2.27
C THR A 100 -8.63 5.78 1.02
N ASN A 101 -9.34 5.81 -0.11
CA ASN A 101 -8.83 6.32 -1.38
C ASN A 101 -9.71 7.48 -1.85
N GLY A 102 -9.07 8.52 -2.36
CA GLY A 102 -9.75 9.69 -2.91
C GLY A 102 -10.68 9.37 -4.07
N LEU A 103 -11.78 10.10 -4.18
CA LEU A 103 -12.73 10.04 -5.29
C LEU A 103 -12.19 10.79 -6.52
N LEU A 104 -10.95 10.50 -6.90
CA LEU A 104 -10.17 11.32 -7.83
C LEU A 104 -10.82 11.44 -9.22
N THR A 105 -11.45 10.36 -9.70
CA THR A 105 -12.12 10.38 -11.01
C THR A 105 -13.34 11.29 -10.98
N VAL A 106 -14.15 11.20 -9.92
CA VAL A 106 -15.32 12.07 -9.75
C VAL A 106 -14.89 13.53 -9.71
N GLU A 107 -13.87 13.84 -8.92
CA GLU A 107 -13.37 15.21 -8.78
C GLU A 107 -12.80 15.76 -10.09
N LEU A 108 -12.02 14.98 -10.83
CA LEU A 108 -11.45 15.38 -12.13
C LEU A 108 -12.52 15.58 -13.21
N ILE A 109 -13.54 14.71 -13.25
CA ILE A 109 -14.62 14.81 -14.23
C ILE A 109 -15.56 15.98 -13.90
N SER A 110 -15.90 16.18 -12.63
CA SER A 110 -16.84 17.21 -12.20
C SER A 110 -16.22 18.60 -12.04
N GLY A 111 -14.94 18.66 -11.75
CA GLY A 111 -14.28 19.89 -11.31
C GLY A 111 -14.58 20.26 -9.85
N LEU A 112 -15.21 19.37 -9.07
CA LEU A 112 -15.57 19.62 -7.69
C LEU A 112 -14.59 18.91 -6.74
N MET A 113 -13.72 19.68 -6.11
CA MET A 113 -12.72 19.17 -5.16
C MET A 113 -13.36 18.94 -3.79
N GLN A 114 -13.32 17.71 -3.30
CA GLN A 114 -13.88 17.35 -2.00
C GLN A 114 -12.97 17.84 -0.85
N VAL A 115 -13.54 18.65 0.03
CA VAL A 115 -12.88 19.19 1.25
C VAL A 115 -13.67 18.87 2.53
N GLY A 116 -14.58 17.92 2.47
CA GLY A 116 -15.43 17.44 3.56
C GLY A 116 -16.38 16.36 3.06
N ASN A 117 -17.19 15.76 3.95
CA ASN A 117 -18.16 14.71 3.57
C ASN A 117 -19.16 15.21 2.52
N SER A 118 -19.63 16.45 2.65
CA SER A 118 -20.58 17.10 1.74
C SER A 118 -20.13 18.48 1.29
N LYS A 119 -18.86 18.84 1.55
CA LYS A 119 -18.30 20.14 1.19
C LYS A 119 -17.33 20.01 0.03
N PHE A 120 -17.50 20.90 -0.95
CA PHE A 120 -16.70 20.91 -2.17
C PHE A 120 -16.22 22.33 -2.49
N VAL A 121 -15.03 22.40 -3.10
CA VAL A 121 -14.51 23.62 -3.72
C VAL A 121 -14.72 23.47 -5.23
N THR A 122 -15.38 24.45 -5.83
CA THR A 122 -15.67 24.46 -7.28
C THR A 122 -14.43 24.89 -8.06
N GLY A 123 -14.01 24.02 -8.98
CA GLY A 123 -12.98 24.27 -9.98
C GLY A 123 -13.53 24.00 -11.39
N LYS A 124 -12.64 23.68 -12.30
CA LYS A 124 -12.98 23.28 -13.67
C LYS A 124 -12.72 21.78 -13.86
N PRO A 125 -13.57 21.06 -14.63
CA PRO A 125 -13.25 19.71 -15.08
C PRO A 125 -11.84 19.64 -15.68
N ALA A 126 -11.13 18.55 -15.44
CA ALA A 126 -9.75 18.43 -15.86
C ALA A 126 -9.61 18.24 -17.37
N GLY A 127 -8.87 19.13 -18.01
CA GLY A 127 -8.49 19.06 -19.42
C GLY A 127 -7.28 18.15 -19.67
N ILE A 128 -7.10 17.10 -18.85
CA ILE A 128 -6.00 16.14 -18.90
C ILE A 128 -6.49 14.88 -19.61
N ASN A 129 -5.69 14.33 -20.51
CA ASN A 129 -6.00 13.08 -21.20
C ASN A 129 -6.09 11.90 -20.21
N LEU A 130 -7.13 11.06 -20.31
CA LEU A 130 -7.31 9.95 -19.38
C LEU A 130 -6.30 8.82 -19.57
N ALA A 131 -5.97 8.49 -20.83
CA ALA A 131 -5.32 7.22 -21.17
C ALA A 131 -4.41 7.35 -22.41
N SER A 132 -3.80 8.47 -22.62
CA SER A 132 -2.92 8.72 -23.78
C SER A 132 -1.71 9.57 -23.43
N ASP A 133 -0.79 9.71 -24.39
CA ASP A 133 0.30 10.66 -24.28
C ASP A 133 -0.26 12.09 -24.07
N PRO A 134 0.42 12.94 -23.29
CA PRO A 134 -0.09 14.30 -22.99
C PRO A 134 -0.28 15.18 -24.22
N ASP A 135 0.49 14.93 -25.28
CA ASP A 135 0.44 15.67 -26.55
C ASP A 135 -0.62 15.15 -27.54
N ASP A 136 -1.40 14.12 -27.16
CA ASP A 136 -2.48 13.60 -28.00
C ASP A 136 -3.67 14.55 -28.00
N GLY A 137 -3.78 15.33 -29.06
CA GLY A 137 -4.87 16.30 -29.24
C GLY A 137 -6.23 15.69 -29.56
N ASN A 138 -6.33 14.37 -29.76
CA ASN A 138 -7.57 13.66 -30.12
C ASN A 138 -8.15 12.80 -28.99
N ALA A 139 -7.33 12.43 -28.01
CA ALA A 139 -7.75 11.57 -26.93
C ALA A 139 -8.81 12.22 -26.03
N PRO A 140 -9.75 11.43 -25.46
CA PRO A 140 -10.69 11.94 -24.48
C PRO A 140 -9.98 12.39 -23.21
N MET A 141 -10.47 13.46 -22.61
CA MET A 141 -10.03 14.03 -21.35
C MET A 141 -10.98 13.62 -20.21
N TYR A 142 -10.63 13.86 -18.96
CA TYR A 142 -11.58 13.68 -17.84
C TYR A 142 -12.84 14.51 -18.08
N ALA A 143 -12.71 15.76 -18.52
CA ALA A 143 -13.83 16.62 -18.88
C ALA A 143 -14.78 15.99 -19.90
N SER A 144 -14.27 15.20 -20.85
CA SER A 144 -15.08 14.52 -21.89
C SER A 144 -16.07 13.53 -21.30
N PHE A 145 -15.75 12.91 -20.16
CA PHE A 145 -16.62 11.95 -19.47
C PHE A 145 -17.75 12.61 -18.68
N GLY A 146 -17.80 13.93 -18.57
CA GLY A 146 -18.87 14.65 -17.88
C GLY A 146 -20.26 14.42 -18.49
N SER A 147 -20.33 14.15 -19.79
CA SER A 147 -21.58 13.86 -20.50
C SER A 147 -22.16 12.45 -20.22
N VAL A 148 -21.30 11.51 -19.79
CA VAL A 148 -21.63 10.07 -19.67
C VAL A 148 -21.45 9.49 -18.28
N SER A 149 -20.92 10.26 -17.33
CA SER A 149 -20.61 9.78 -15.98
C SER A 149 -21.54 10.34 -14.92
N ASN A 150 -21.80 9.52 -13.90
CA ASN A 150 -22.46 9.98 -12.69
C ASN A 150 -21.53 10.95 -11.94
N THR A 151 -21.98 12.17 -11.76
CA THR A 151 -21.32 13.20 -10.98
C THR A 151 -22.36 13.98 -10.19
N SER A 152 -21.93 14.96 -9.40
CA SER A 152 -22.84 15.87 -8.70
C SER A 152 -23.80 16.66 -9.62
N ALA A 153 -23.52 16.72 -10.93
CA ALA A 153 -24.40 17.31 -11.92
C ALA A 153 -25.58 16.39 -12.33
N GLY A 154 -25.64 15.18 -11.80
CA GLY A 154 -26.71 14.22 -12.02
C GLY A 154 -26.22 12.82 -12.39
N GLU A 155 -27.13 11.87 -12.36
CA GLU A 155 -26.88 10.48 -12.74
C GLU A 155 -27.05 10.28 -14.24
N LYS A 156 -26.16 9.51 -14.84
CA LYS A 156 -26.18 9.14 -16.27
C LYS A 156 -26.39 7.63 -16.43
N ARG A 157 -27.41 7.11 -15.73
CA ARG A 157 -27.75 5.68 -15.72
C ARG A 157 -28.00 5.15 -17.14
N GLN A 158 -27.50 3.94 -17.38
CA GLN A 158 -27.69 3.21 -18.63
C GLN A 158 -28.62 2.00 -18.42
N PRO A 159 -29.30 1.51 -19.46
CA PRO A 159 -30.02 0.26 -19.37
C PRO A 159 -29.10 -0.93 -19.06
N ASP A 160 -29.63 -1.93 -18.35
CA ASP A 160 -28.95 -3.21 -18.15
C ASP A 160 -28.76 -3.96 -19.48
N LYS A 161 -27.51 -4.14 -19.88
CA LYS A 161 -27.09 -4.81 -21.13
C LYS A 161 -26.53 -6.22 -20.91
N THR A 162 -26.67 -6.81 -19.71
CA THR A 162 -26.10 -8.14 -19.39
C THR A 162 -26.68 -9.27 -20.25
N LYS A 163 -27.88 -9.07 -20.85
CA LYS A 163 -28.53 -10.02 -21.76
C LYS A 163 -28.07 -9.82 -23.22
N GLY A 164 -26.79 -10.08 -23.48
CA GLY A 164 -26.23 -10.09 -24.85
C GLY A 164 -25.73 -8.75 -25.36
N GLY A 165 -25.62 -7.72 -24.52
CA GLY A 165 -25.06 -6.44 -24.91
C GLY A 165 -23.52 -6.40 -24.90
N TYR A 166 -22.99 -5.39 -25.55
CA TYR A 166 -21.56 -5.12 -25.69
C TYR A 166 -21.23 -3.68 -25.39
N ALA A 167 -20.01 -3.41 -24.89
CA ALA A 167 -19.41 -2.09 -24.87
C ALA A 167 -19.00 -1.76 -26.32
N SER A 168 -19.92 -1.23 -27.09
CA SER A 168 -19.77 -0.98 -28.54
C SER A 168 -19.81 0.50 -28.91
N GLN A 169 -19.72 1.38 -27.93
CA GLN A 169 -19.73 2.82 -28.17
C GLN A 169 -18.33 3.42 -28.05
N ARG A 170 -18.12 4.49 -28.80
CA ARG A 170 -16.90 5.29 -28.78
C ARG A 170 -17.18 6.65 -28.16
N ILE A 171 -16.18 7.20 -27.48
CA ILE A 171 -16.23 8.55 -26.94
C ILE A 171 -15.16 9.41 -27.62
N SER A 172 -15.54 10.63 -28.01
CA SER A 172 -14.63 11.62 -28.58
C SER A 172 -13.98 12.50 -27.51
N ARG A 173 -13.03 13.34 -27.92
CA ARG A 173 -12.42 14.36 -27.04
C ARG A 173 -13.45 15.36 -26.52
N THR A 174 -14.49 15.66 -27.29
CA THR A 174 -15.58 16.57 -26.90
C THR A 174 -16.65 15.92 -26.03
N GLY A 175 -16.57 14.59 -25.82
CA GLY A 175 -17.54 13.83 -25.03
C GLY A 175 -18.73 13.33 -25.86
N ASP A 176 -18.68 13.45 -27.20
CA ASP A 176 -19.70 12.88 -28.08
C ASP A 176 -19.57 11.37 -28.13
N VAL A 177 -20.71 10.69 -28.07
CA VAL A 177 -20.81 9.23 -28.10
C VAL A 177 -21.39 8.77 -29.44
N THR A 178 -20.71 7.79 -30.06
CA THR A 178 -21.15 7.17 -31.32
C THR A 178 -21.09 5.66 -31.22
N ASP A 179 -21.99 4.95 -31.91
CA ASP A 179 -21.99 3.50 -31.98
C ASP A 179 -20.89 2.97 -32.92
N ASP A 180 -20.27 1.86 -32.55
CA ASP A 180 -19.28 1.16 -33.35
C ASP A 180 -19.66 -0.33 -33.46
N ALA A 181 -20.34 -0.67 -34.58
CA ALA A 181 -20.80 -2.03 -34.82
C ALA A 181 -19.68 -3.07 -34.88
N SER A 182 -18.44 -2.68 -35.17
CA SER A 182 -17.29 -3.60 -35.18
C SER A 182 -16.98 -4.20 -33.79
N LYS A 183 -17.42 -3.55 -32.73
CA LYS A 183 -17.18 -3.95 -31.33
C LYS A 183 -18.23 -4.92 -30.79
N THR A 184 -19.35 -5.15 -31.50
CA THR A 184 -20.46 -6.00 -31.03
C THR A 184 -20.18 -7.50 -31.04
N LYS A 185 -18.98 -7.93 -31.45
CA LYS A 185 -18.58 -9.34 -31.49
C LYS A 185 -17.30 -9.63 -30.68
N LEU A 186 -16.74 -8.62 -30.04
CA LEU A 186 -15.52 -8.79 -29.24
C LEU A 186 -15.90 -9.40 -27.88
N ALA A 187 -15.33 -10.58 -27.59
CA ALA A 187 -15.59 -11.30 -26.33
C ALA A 187 -15.28 -10.42 -25.10
N GLU A 188 -14.20 -9.66 -25.16
CA GLU A 188 -13.73 -8.76 -24.11
C GLU A 188 -14.68 -7.59 -23.83
N ALA A 189 -15.44 -7.17 -24.87
CA ALA A 189 -16.41 -6.08 -24.78
C ALA A 189 -17.82 -6.55 -24.37
N ARG A 190 -18.04 -7.86 -24.20
CA ARG A 190 -19.33 -8.41 -23.80
C ARG A 190 -19.68 -7.94 -22.38
N ILE A 191 -20.87 -7.37 -22.19
CA ILE A 191 -21.36 -6.93 -20.87
C ILE A 191 -21.72 -8.16 -20.02
N VAL A 192 -21.16 -8.25 -18.80
CA VAL A 192 -21.37 -9.37 -17.89
C VAL A 192 -21.88 -8.95 -16.50
N TYR A 193 -21.76 -7.68 -16.17
CA TYR A 193 -22.22 -7.16 -14.89
C TYR A 193 -22.91 -5.80 -15.06
N TYR A 194 -23.96 -5.57 -14.29
CA TYR A 194 -24.66 -4.30 -14.20
C TYR A 194 -24.71 -3.86 -12.74
N ASP A 195 -24.11 -2.73 -12.43
CA ASP A 195 -24.18 -2.15 -11.10
C ASP A 195 -25.51 -1.42 -10.91
N LYS A 196 -26.40 -1.98 -10.07
CA LYS A 196 -27.72 -1.42 -9.83
C LYS A 196 -27.69 -0.11 -9.06
N ALA A 197 -26.68 0.11 -8.23
CA ALA A 197 -26.55 1.33 -7.44
C ALA A 197 -26.27 2.53 -8.35
N THR A 198 -25.31 2.38 -9.25
CA THR A 198 -24.89 3.46 -10.15
C THR A 198 -25.55 3.42 -11.53
N GLY A 199 -26.10 2.27 -11.93
CA GLY A 199 -26.77 2.10 -13.22
C GLY A 199 -25.80 2.01 -14.40
N HIS A 200 -24.66 1.35 -14.21
CA HIS A 200 -23.64 1.20 -15.25
C HIS A 200 -23.26 -0.26 -15.49
N ASN A 201 -22.89 -0.54 -16.73
CA ASN A 201 -22.52 -1.86 -17.21
C ASN A 201 -21.01 -2.04 -17.16
N ILE A 202 -20.53 -3.24 -16.80
CA ILE A 202 -19.11 -3.60 -16.83
C ILE A 202 -18.89 -4.71 -17.85
N PRO A 203 -17.99 -4.54 -18.84
CA PRO A 203 -17.62 -5.60 -19.79
C PRO A 203 -16.75 -6.66 -19.14
N SER A 204 -16.74 -7.86 -19.76
CA SER A 204 -16.04 -9.05 -19.25
C SER A 204 -14.58 -8.79 -18.92
N VAL A 205 -13.85 -8.10 -19.79
CA VAL A 205 -12.43 -7.83 -19.57
C VAL A 205 -12.15 -7.05 -18.28
N PHE A 206 -12.99 -6.10 -17.92
CA PHE A 206 -12.85 -5.36 -16.67
C PHE A 206 -13.39 -6.15 -15.47
N TRP A 207 -14.50 -6.88 -15.65
CA TRP A 207 -15.05 -7.71 -14.59
C TRP A 207 -14.11 -8.82 -14.16
N ASP A 208 -13.48 -9.49 -15.14
CA ASP A 208 -12.48 -10.53 -14.88
C ASP A 208 -11.25 -9.96 -14.17
N PHE A 209 -10.80 -8.75 -14.56
CA PHE A 209 -9.70 -8.07 -13.89
C PHE A 209 -10.04 -7.73 -12.43
N LEU A 210 -11.22 -7.16 -12.19
CA LEU A 210 -11.66 -6.77 -10.84
C LEU A 210 -11.77 -7.96 -9.87
N ASN A 211 -12.13 -9.14 -10.41
CA ASN A 211 -12.32 -10.38 -9.64
C ASN A 211 -11.13 -11.34 -9.76
N SER A 212 -10.05 -10.93 -10.39
CA SER A 212 -8.87 -11.78 -10.58
C SER A 212 -8.19 -12.13 -9.26
N LYS A 213 -7.55 -13.31 -9.23
CA LYS A 213 -6.65 -13.72 -8.16
C LYS A 213 -5.21 -13.49 -8.60
N ALA A 214 -4.37 -13.08 -7.66
CA ALA A 214 -2.94 -12.89 -7.90
C ALA A 214 -2.15 -13.20 -6.62
N GLN A 215 -0.85 -13.37 -6.77
CA GLN A 215 0.05 -13.39 -5.62
C GLN A 215 0.06 -11.99 -4.98
N VAL A 216 -0.35 -11.92 -3.72
CA VAL A 216 -0.31 -10.71 -2.90
C VAL A 216 0.45 -11.00 -1.62
N ARG A 217 0.99 -9.97 -0.99
CA ARG A 217 1.61 -10.10 0.32
C ARG A 217 0.55 -10.34 1.38
N GLN A 218 0.79 -11.33 2.24
CA GLN A 218 -0.06 -11.62 3.41
C GLN A 218 0.84 -11.88 4.61
N GLY A 219 0.88 -10.92 5.54
CA GLY A 219 1.82 -10.97 6.65
C GLY A 219 3.26 -11.04 6.12
N ILE A 220 3.97 -12.08 6.52
CA ILE A 220 5.37 -12.34 6.18
C ILE A 220 5.57 -13.12 4.88
N GLY A 221 4.49 -13.67 4.31
CA GLY A 221 4.53 -14.50 3.10
C GLY A 221 3.70 -13.92 1.96
N THR A 222 3.46 -14.75 0.98
CA THR A 222 2.59 -14.47 -0.16
C THR A 222 1.49 -15.51 -0.27
N ALA A 223 0.34 -15.10 -0.77
CA ALA A 223 -0.77 -16.00 -1.02
C ALA A 223 -1.50 -15.61 -2.31
N SER A 224 -2.10 -16.61 -2.98
CA SER A 224 -3.02 -16.36 -4.07
C SER A 224 -4.37 -15.93 -3.49
N LYS A 225 -4.71 -14.67 -3.61
CA LYS A 225 -5.93 -14.04 -3.07
C LYS A 225 -6.57 -13.15 -4.13
N PRO A 226 -7.81 -12.69 -3.93
CA PRO A 226 -8.35 -11.62 -4.77
C PRO A 226 -7.33 -10.49 -4.86
N PHE A 227 -7.02 -10.09 -6.11
CA PHE A 227 -6.02 -9.05 -6.37
C PHE A 227 -6.43 -7.72 -5.73
N LEU A 228 -7.68 -7.33 -5.95
CA LEU A 228 -8.33 -6.19 -5.31
C LEU A 228 -9.36 -6.72 -4.30
N ASP A 229 -9.20 -6.44 -3.02
CA ASP A 229 -10.03 -7.03 -1.97
C ASP A 229 -10.40 -6.01 -0.88
N PRO A 230 -11.66 -5.56 -0.86
CA PRO A 230 -12.61 -5.64 -1.99
C PRO A 230 -12.21 -4.71 -3.13
N TRP A 231 -12.56 -5.04 -4.37
CA TRP A 231 -12.20 -4.19 -5.52
C TRP A 231 -12.76 -2.77 -5.42
N VAL A 232 -13.92 -2.60 -4.79
CA VAL A 232 -14.54 -1.28 -4.53
C VAL A 232 -13.63 -0.38 -3.68
N PHE A 233 -12.79 -0.96 -2.81
CA PHE A 233 -11.82 -0.17 -2.02
C PHE A 233 -10.85 0.59 -2.92
N ALA A 234 -10.30 -0.06 -3.94
CA ALA A 234 -9.33 0.56 -4.84
C ALA A 234 -10.00 1.38 -5.95
N MET A 235 -11.12 0.88 -6.49
CA MET A 235 -11.73 1.42 -7.70
C MET A 235 -12.90 2.38 -7.42
N GLY A 236 -13.66 2.16 -6.34
CA GLY A 236 -15.01 2.72 -6.21
C GLY A 236 -16.01 2.00 -7.12
N LEU A 237 -17.26 2.43 -7.15
CA LEU A 237 -18.29 1.92 -8.05
C LEU A 237 -18.09 2.47 -9.48
N PRO A 238 -18.59 1.78 -10.53
CA PRO A 238 -18.54 2.32 -11.90
C PRO A 238 -19.41 3.56 -11.99
N ILE A 239 -18.88 4.63 -12.56
CA ILE A 239 -19.62 5.88 -12.78
C ILE A 239 -19.88 6.17 -14.25
N SER A 240 -19.40 5.31 -15.16
CA SER A 240 -19.74 5.33 -16.59
C SER A 240 -19.86 3.92 -17.12
N ASP A 241 -20.50 3.74 -18.27
CA ASP A 241 -20.26 2.57 -19.13
C ASP A 241 -18.83 2.63 -19.70
N ALA A 242 -18.39 1.58 -20.34
CA ALA A 242 -17.09 1.52 -21.00
C ALA A 242 -17.20 2.02 -22.45
N TYR A 243 -16.24 2.85 -22.88
CA TYR A 243 -16.20 3.46 -24.21
C TYR A 243 -14.87 3.22 -24.91
N TRP A 244 -14.90 2.96 -26.20
CA TRP A 244 -13.73 2.88 -27.04
C TRP A 244 -13.23 4.27 -27.42
N ALA A 245 -11.92 4.43 -27.51
CA ALA A 245 -11.28 5.63 -28.03
C ALA A 245 -10.03 5.26 -28.82
N ASN A 246 -9.70 6.06 -29.82
CA ASN A 246 -8.38 6.03 -30.45
C ASN A 246 -7.47 6.98 -29.67
N VAL A 247 -6.35 6.46 -29.21
CA VAL A 247 -5.40 7.20 -28.39
C VAL A 247 -3.97 6.96 -28.86
N LYS A 248 -3.08 7.88 -28.57
CA LYS A 248 -1.65 7.76 -28.81
C LYS A 248 -0.96 7.36 -27.52
N ILE A 249 -0.26 6.23 -27.53
CA ILE A 249 0.53 5.75 -26.39
C ILE A 249 1.95 5.43 -26.88
N GLY A 250 2.95 6.08 -26.30
CA GLY A 250 4.33 5.95 -26.74
C GLY A 250 4.53 6.37 -28.19
N GLY A 251 3.82 7.40 -28.64
CA GLY A 251 3.85 7.90 -30.01
C GLY A 251 3.07 7.07 -31.03
N LYS A 252 2.45 5.94 -30.63
CA LYS A 252 1.72 5.04 -31.53
C LYS A 252 0.21 5.15 -31.28
N SER A 253 -0.56 5.29 -32.38
CA SER A 253 -2.03 5.24 -32.33
C SER A 253 -2.50 3.83 -32.08
N GLN A 254 -3.41 3.65 -31.12
CA GLN A 254 -4.04 2.38 -30.80
C GLN A 254 -5.47 2.58 -30.25
N GLU A 255 -6.26 1.53 -30.35
CA GLU A 255 -7.60 1.53 -29.74
C GLU A 255 -7.52 1.07 -28.29
N VAL A 256 -8.25 1.77 -27.43
CA VAL A 256 -8.41 1.39 -26.02
C VAL A 256 -9.88 1.44 -25.63
N LEU A 257 -10.31 0.52 -24.76
CA LEU A 257 -11.55 0.58 -24.04
C LEU A 257 -11.30 1.26 -22.69
N ILE A 258 -12.11 2.25 -22.33
CA ILE A 258 -11.94 3.10 -21.15
C ILE A 258 -13.21 3.04 -20.30
N GLN A 259 -13.09 2.80 -19.00
CA GLN A 259 -14.21 2.90 -18.07
C GLN A 259 -13.83 3.70 -16.82
N ALA A 260 -14.67 4.67 -16.45
CA ALA A 260 -14.51 5.46 -15.26
C ALA A 260 -15.21 4.80 -14.06
N PHE A 261 -14.48 4.69 -12.96
CA PHE A 261 -14.96 4.34 -11.62
C PHE A 261 -14.75 5.55 -10.71
N GLU A 262 -15.39 5.59 -9.55
CA GLU A 262 -15.34 6.76 -8.65
C GLU A 262 -13.91 7.21 -8.31
N ARG A 263 -12.99 6.27 -8.20
CA ARG A 263 -11.61 6.51 -7.69
C ARG A 263 -10.55 6.34 -8.76
N ARG A 264 -10.82 5.59 -9.83
CA ARG A 264 -9.85 5.22 -10.86
C ARG A 264 -10.49 5.08 -12.23
N VAL A 265 -9.63 5.03 -13.23
CA VAL A 265 -9.99 4.70 -14.61
C VAL A 265 -9.32 3.37 -14.96
N LEU A 266 -10.08 2.44 -15.53
CA LEU A 266 -9.55 1.24 -16.19
C LEU A 266 -9.44 1.47 -17.68
N THR A 267 -8.34 0.95 -18.24
CA THR A 267 -8.10 0.90 -19.69
C THR A 267 -7.80 -0.51 -20.13
N TYR A 268 -8.33 -0.92 -21.28
CA TYR A 268 -7.97 -2.17 -21.94
C TYR A 268 -7.39 -1.86 -23.32
N ALA A 269 -6.17 -2.29 -23.55
CA ALA A 269 -5.45 -2.17 -24.82
C ALA A 269 -5.20 -3.59 -25.38
N PRO A 270 -5.91 -4.02 -26.45
CA PRO A 270 -5.82 -5.39 -26.99
C PRO A 270 -4.42 -5.81 -27.38
N ASP A 271 -3.64 -4.87 -27.91
CA ASP A 271 -2.31 -5.11 -28.48
C ASP A 271 -1.18 -5.23 -27.43
N GLN A 272 -1.51 -5.01 -26.16
CA GLN A 272 -0.53 -5.14 -25.08
C GLN A 272 -0.30 -6.62 -24.70
N PRO A 273 0.90 -6.97 -24.19
CA PRO A 273 1.17 -8.31 -23.70
C PRO A 273 0.18 -8.79 -22.63
N ALA A 274 -0.04 -10.12 -22.55
CA ALA A 274 -0.85 -10.70 -21.49
C ALA A 274 -0.36 -10.24 -20.11
N GLY A 275 -1.29 -9.90 -19.20
CA GLY A 275 -1.00 -9.31 -17.90
C GLY A 275 -0.86 -7.78 -17.90
N TRP A 276 -0.73 -7.15 -19.09
CA TRP A 276 -0.63 -5.69 -19.25
C TRP A 276 -1.77 -5.12 -20.09
N LYS A 277 -2.70 -5.97 -20.56
CA LYS A 277 -3.83 -5.53 -21.38
C LYS A 277 -4.79 -4.62 -20.59
N VAL A 278 -5.05 -4.94 -19.34
CA VAL A 278 -5.85 -4.09 -18.46
C VAL A 278 -4.93 -3.35 -17.50
N GLN A 279 -5.10 -2.05 -17.43
CA GLN A 279 -4.29 -1.18 -16.57
C GLN A 279 -5.17 -0.14 -15.86
N MET A 280 -4.70 0.29 -14.70
CA MET A 280 -5.22 1.47 -14.01
C MET A 280 -4.49 2.71 -14.52
N GLY A 281 -5.22 3.78 -14.82
CA GLY A 281 -4.64 5.06 -15.23
C GLY A 281 -3.77 5.71 -14.15
N ASN A 282 -2.92 6.66 -14.54
CA ASN A 282 -2.05 7.42 -13.63
C ASN A 282 -2.80 8.58 -12.97
N ILE A 283 -3.99 8.28 -12.47
CA ILE A 283 -4.92 9.30 -11.96
C ILE A 283 -4.39 10.07 -10.75
N GLY A 284 -3.49 9.48 -9.95
CA GLY A 284 -2.87 10.16 -8.84
C GLY A 284 -1.94 11.30 -9.30
N GLN A 285 -1.16 11.06 -10.36
CA GLN A 285 -0.35 12.11 -11.01
C GLN A 285 -1.23 13.18 -11.65
N HIS A 286 -2.23 12.79 -12.42
CA HIS A 286 -3.16 13.71 -13.08
C HIS A 286 -3.92 14.58 -12.07
N TYR A 287 -4.35 13.99 -10.96
CA TYR A 287 -5.03 14.73 -9.91
C TYR A 287 -4.10 15.71 -9.19
N PHE A 288 -2.85 15.29 -8.92
CA PHE A 288 -1.86 16.16 -8.32
C PHE A 288 -1.60 17.39 -9.20
N GLU A 289 -1.40 17.18 -10.50
CA GLU A 289 -1.23 18.24 -11.48
C GLU A 289 -2.46 19.17 -11.55
N TRP A 290 -3.65 18.59 -11.61
CA TRP A 290 -4.91 19.36 -11.67
C TRP A 290 -5.12 20.23 -10.42
N ARG A 291 -4.79 19.69 -9.22
CA ARG A 291 -5.02 20.35 -7.95
C ARG A 291 -3.96 21.40 -7.62
N TYR A 292 -2.70 21.11 -7.89
CA TYR A 292 -1.56 21.94 -7.49
C TYR A 292 -0.83 22.60 -8.65
N GLY A 293 -1.19 22.28 -9.88
CA GLY A 293 -0.49 22.70 -11.09
C GLY A 293 0.80 21.89 -11.35
N PRO A 294 1.40 22.04 -12.53
CA PRO A 294 2.60 21.27 -12.92
C PRO A 294 3.82 21.58 -12.04
N ASP A 295 3.91 22.81 -11.50
CA ASP A 295 4.97 23.25 -10.59
C ASP A 295 4.49 23.36 -9.12
N GLY A 296 3.35 22.72 -8.79
CA GLY A 296 2.70 22.85 -7.50
C GLY A 296 3.52 22.26 -6.36
N LYS A 297 3.52 22.94 -5.20
CA LYS A 297 4.26 22.50 -4.00
C LYS A 297 3.64 21.30 -3.29
N GLY A 298 2.45 20.85 -3.76
CA GLY A 298 1.71 19.78 -3.12
C GLY A 298 1.04 20.19 -1.80
N PRO A 299 0.57 19.21 -1.00
CA PRO A 299 -0.10 19.44 0.27
C PRO A 299 0.85 20.06 1.31
N GLU A 300 0.28 20.64 2.36
CA GLU A 300 1.07 21.21 3.46
C GLU A 300 1.99 20.15 4.09
N LYS A 301 3.20 20.60 4.53
CA LYS A 301 4.18 19.68 5.14
C LYS A 301 3.59 18.98 6.35
N LEU A 302 3.87 17.67 6.43
CA LEU A 302 3.55 16.84 7.57
C LEU A 302 4.25 17.32 8.85
N PRO A 303 3.56 17.30 10.00
CA PRO A 303 4.26 17.20 11.27
C PRO A 303 5.11 15.93 11.28
N ALA A 304 6.22 15.94 12.02
CA ALA A 304 7.10 14.76 12.12
C ALA A 304 6.27 13.52 12.46
N ALA A 305 6.42 12.47 11.66
CA ALA A 305 5.68 11.22 11.87
C ALA A 305 5.95 10.70 13.28
N LYS A 306 4.89 10.37 14.03
CA LYS A 306 5.07 9.63 15.30
C LYS A 306 5.65 8.25 14.97
N PRO A 307 6.69 7.82 15.67
CA PRO A 307 7.25 6.48 15.46
C PRO A 307 6.16 5.43 15.69
N SER A 308 6.08 4.47 14.79
CA SER A 308 5.21 3.31 14.96
C SER A 308 5.84 2.32 15.93
N LEU A 309 5.05 1.79 16.87
CA LEU A 309 5.56 1.00 18.00
C LEU A 309 5.33 -0.50 17.79
N PRO A 310 6.24 -1.37 18.22
CA PRO A 310 6.08 -2.81 18.07
C PRO A 310 4.94 -3.33 18.95
N ILE A 311 4.08 -4.22 18.42
CA ILE A 311 2.97 -4.84 19.16
C ILE A 311 3.03 -6.37 19.20
N TYR A 312 3.66 -7.00 18.20
CA TYR A 312 3.88 -8.45 18.15
C TYR A 312 5.26 -8.81 17.63
N LEU A 313 5.83 -9.88 18.20
CA LEU A 313 7.01 -10.57 17.66
C LEU A 313 6.58 -11.95 17.16
N SER A 314 7.09 -12.38 15.99
CA SER A 314 6.89 -13.74 15.49
C SER A 314 8.22 -14.36 15.05
N ILE A 315 8.46 -15.60 15.46
CA ILE A 315 9.64 -16.41 15.09
C ILE A 315 9.13 -17.77 14.60
N PRO A 316 8.90 -17.92 13.28
CA PRO A 316 8.31 -19.14 12.72
C PRO A 316 9.07 -20.42 13.03
N THR A 317 10.41 -20.39 12.99
CA THR A 317 11.28 -21.54 13.30
C THR A 317 11.05 -22.08 14.71
N MET A 318 10.60 -21.24 15.64
CA MET A 318 10.29 -21.61 17.03
C MET A 318 8.79 -21.78 17.29
N GLY A 319 7.93 -21.49 16.30
CA GLY A 319 6.47 -21.46 16.52
C GLY A 319 6.01 -20.33 17.45
N VAL A 320 6.82 -19.30 17.67
CA VAL A 320 6.53 -18.20 18.60
C VAL A 320 5.73 -17.11 17.90
N VAL A 321 4.61 -16.70 18.51
CA VAL A 321 3.87 -15.46 18.24
C VAL A 321 3.57 -14.82 19.58
N SER A 322 4.19 -13.71 19.89
CA SER A 322 4.18 -13.09 21.21
C SER A 322 3.76 -11.63 21.16
N LYS A 323 3.02 -11.16 22.16
CA LYS A 323 2.77 -9.73 22.38
C LYS A 323 4.05 -9.04 22.85
N VAL A 324 4.19 -7.76 22.50
CA VAL A 324 5.31 -6.93 22.93
C VAL A 324 4.86 -6.05 24.09
N GLU A 325 5.53 -6.19 25.24
CA GLU A 325 5.47 -5.25 26.36
C GLU A 325 6.55 -4.18 26.19
N TYR A 326 6.30 -2.97 26.69
CA TYR A 326 7.26 -1.88 26.65
C TYR A 326 7.96 -1.80 27.99
N VAL A 327 9.24 -2.16 28.02
CA VAL A 327 10.04 -2.20 29.24
C VAL A 327 11.01 -1.03 29.30
N GLY A 328 11.33 -0.61 30.49
CA GLY A 328 12.29 0.46 30.79
C GLY A 328 13.60 -0.07 31.35
N VAL A 329 14.04 0.56 32.43
CA VAL A 329 15.16 0.14 33.27
C VAL A 329 14.67 -0.12 34.69
N ASP A 330 15.25 -1.12 35.34
CA ASP A 330 15.05 -1.39 36.75
C ASP A 330 15.79 -0.40 37.68
N LYS A 331 15.66 -0.57 38.98
CA LYS A 331 16.35 0.26 40.00
C LYS A 331 17.87 0.20 39.93
N ASP A 332 18.43 -0.84 39.33
CA ASP A 332 19.88 -1.09 39.19
C ASP A 332 20.39 -0.69 37.78
N ASN A 333 19.54 0.03 37.02
CA ASN A 333 19.79 0.52 35.65
C ASN A 333 20.02 -0.61 34.62
N ASN A 334 19.50 -1.82 34.85
CA ASN A 334 19.42 -2.86 33.84
C ASN A 334 18.14 -2.73 33.03
N MET A 335 18.13 -3.30 31.82
CA MET A 335 16.88 -3.46 31.06
C MET A 335 15.90 -4.28 31.90
N ASP A 336 14.69 -3.75 32.09
CA ASP A 336 13.59 -4.42 32.79
C ASP A 336 13.06 -5.59 31.94
N ILE A 337 12.33 -6.49 32.55
CA ILE A 337 11.83 -7.75 31.95
C ILE A 337 10.32 -7.70 31.70
N PRO A 338 9.78 -8.46 30.72
CA PRO A 338 8.34 -8.57 30.54
C PRO A 338 7.66 -9.19 31.75
N LYS A 339 6.43 -8.79 32.03
CA LYS A 339 5.65 -9.24 33.19
C LYS A 339 5.02 -10.61 32.98
N GLU A 340 4.78 -10.97 31.72
CA GLU A 340 4.13 -12.23 31.35
C GLU A 340 5.15 -13.17 30.72
N ALA A 341 5.13 -14.44 31.14
CA ALA A 341 6.11 -15.46 30.69
C ALA A 341 6.15 -15.66 29.17
N MET A 342 5.01 -15.48 28.50
CA MET A 342 4.87 -15.69 27.06
C MET A 342 4.93 -14.39 26.23
N ASN A 343 5.16 -13.25 26.88
CA ASN A 343 5.37 -11.97 26.18
C ASN A 343 6.87 -11.67 26.04
N VAL A 344 7.20 -10.79 25.09
CA VAL A 344 8.55 -10.23 24.95
C VAL A 344 8.55 -8.78 25.39
N GLY A 345 9.66 -8.33 25.98
CA GLY A 345 9.85 -6.95 26.42
C GLY A 345 10.68 -6.16 25.41
N TRP A 346 10.13 -5.12 24.78
CA TRP A 346 10.93 -4.19 23.98
C TRP A 346 11.48 -3.07 24.85
N PHE A 347 12.81 -2.85 24.76
CA PHE A 347 13.50 -1.77 25.46
C PHE A 347 13.09 -0.40 24.88
N LYS A 348 12.06 0.21 25.46
CA LYS A 348 11.45 1.46 25.00
C LYS A 348 12.42 2.65 24.94
N PRO A 349 13.40 2.81 25.87
CA PRO A 349 14.40 3.88 25.77
C PRO A 349 15.35 3.75 24.58
N GLY A 350 15.43 2.55 23.97
CA GLY A 350 16.29 2.26 22.82
C GLY A 350 15.67 2.55 21.48
N THR A 351 16.24 1.93 20.44
CA THR A 351 15.77 2.07 19.06
C THR A 351 14.42 1.38 18.85
N VAL A 352 13.52 2.01 18.09
CA VAL A 352 12.28 1.38 17.61
C VAL A 352 12.66 0.34 16.53
N PRO A 353 12.16 -0.91 16.61
CA PRO A 353 12.42 -1.93 15.58
C PRO A 353 12.07 -1.43 14.17
N GLY A 354 13.05 -1.52 13.27
CA GLY A 354 12.92 -1.04 11.89
C GLY A 354 13.50 0.36 11.64
N ASN A 355 13.96 1.06 12.65
CA ASN A 355 14.78 2.27 12.50
C ASN A 355 16.27 1.92 12.53
N PRO A 356 17.17 2.74 11.93
CA PRO A 356 18.60 2.60 12.11
C PRO A 356 18.98 2.60 13.57
N GLY A 357 19.78 1.61 13.99
CA GLY A 357 20.19 1.40 15.38
C GLY A 357 19.93 -0.02 15.85
N ASN A 358 20.27 -0.30 17.11
CA ASN A 358 20.02 -1.56 17.79
C ASN A 358 18.69 -1.49 18.56
N ALA A 359 17.62 -2.09 18.03
CA ALA A 359 16.44 -2.40 18.82
C ALA A 359 16.71 -3.65 19.65
N VAL A 360 16.23 -3.68 20.90
CA VAL A 360 16.46 -4.81 21.81
C VAL A 360 15.13 -5.32 22.35
N MET A 361 14.95 -6.64 22.30
CA MET A 361 13.84 -7.34 22.94
C MET A 361 14.38 -8.49 23.80
N ASP A 362 13.85 -8.60 25.01
CA ASP A 362 14.12 -9.73 25.87
C ASP A 362 12.87 -10.63 26.02
N GLY A 363 13.10 -11.84 26.51
CA GLY A 363 12.04 -12.79 26.82
C GLY A 363 12.52 -13.86 27.80
N HIS A 364 11.59 -14.35 28.58
CA HIS A 364 11.90 -15.35 29.61
C HIS A 364 12.35 -16.67 29.02
N LEU A 365 13.37 -17.29 29.65
CA LEU A 365 13.75 -18.69 29.43
C LEU A 365 12.73 -19.63 30.05
N ASN A 366 12.34 -19.37 31.31
CA ASN A 366 11.33 -20.07 32.07
C ASN A 366 10.68 -19.11 33.08
N TRP A 367 9.60 -19.56 33.72
CA TRP A 367 8.86 -18.78 34.70
C TRP A 367 8.30 -19.70 35.78
N TYR A 368 7.79 -19.13 36.88
CA TYR A 368 7.11 -19.91 37.95
C TYR A 368 5.99 -20.73 37.35
N GLY A 369 6.10 -22.08 37.45
CA GLY A 369 5.11 -23.02 36.92
C GLY A 369 5.10 -23.17 35.38
N ILE A 370 5.97 -22.44 34.67
CA ILE A 370 6.13 -22.49 33.20
C ILE A 370 7.58 -22.82 32.90
N PRO A 371 7.93 -24.09 32.64
CA PRO A 371 9.30 -24.51 32.41
C PRO A 371 9.87 -24.01 31.07
N GLU A 372 9.01 -23.79 30.09
CA GLU A 372 9.35 -23.31 28.75
C GLU A 372 8.61 -22.00 28.48
N ALA A 373 9.26 -20.87 28.74
CA ALA A 373 8.70 -19.55 28.43
C ALA A 373 9.02 -19.12 26.97
N VAL A 374 8.66 -17.90 26.61
CA VAL A 374 8.66 -17.42 25.21
C VAL A 374 9.98 -17.62 24.47
N PHE A 375 11.14 -17.48 25.15
CA PHE A 375 12.48 -17.63 24.56
C PHE A 375 13.22 -18.89 25.05
N PHE A 376 12.50 -19.90 25.56
CA PHE A 376 13.12 -21.16 26.00
C PHE A 376 13.98 -21.83 24.93
N HIS A 377 13.53 -21.76 23.67
CA HIS A 377 14.23 -22.34 22.52
C HIS A 377 14.99 -21.33 21.67
N LEU A 378 15.33 -20.14 22.20
CA LEU A 378 16.04 -19.11 21.44
C LEU A 378 17.40 -19.59 20.92
N ASP A 379 18.03 -20.53 21.62
CA ASP A 379 19.31 -21.17 21.26
C ASP A 379 19.23 -22.02 19.97
N LYS A 380 18.04 -22.41 19.54
CA LYS A 380 17.84 -23.19 18.31
C LYS A 380 17.89 -22.36 17.03
N LEU A 381 17.81 -21.04 17.12
CA LEU A 381 17.90 -20.16 15.96
C LEU A 381 19.27 -20.26 15.30
N LYS A 382 19.30 -20.19 13.98
CA LYS A 382 20.54 -20.24 13.18
C LYS A 382 20.61 -19.02 12.26
N ALA A 383 21.81 -18.67 11.83
CA ALA A 383 22.01 -17.67 10.79
C ALA A 383 21.12 -18.00 9.57
N GLY A 384 20.37 -17.04 9.10
CA GLY A 384 19.36 -17.18 8.04
C GLY A 384 17.92 -17.35 8.52
N ASP A 385 17.68 -17.73 9.78
CA ASP A 385 16.32 -17.77 10.34
C ASP A 385 15.70 -16.38 10.41
N ARG A 386 14.38 -16.29 10.29
CA ARG A 386 13.67 -15.02 10.22
C ARG A 386 12.90 -14.72 11.50
N VAL A 387 12.97 -13.45 11.88
CA VAL A 387 12.23 -12.85 12.99
C VAL A 387 11.41 -11.69 12.42
N TYR A 388 10.17 -11.57 12.86
CA TYR A 388 9.25 -10.55 12.38
C TYR A 388 8.69 -9.73 13.53
N VAL A 389 8.64 -8.43 13.34
CA VAL A 389 8.01 -7.49 14.28
C VAL A 389 6.85 -6.81 13.58
N ARG A 390 5.65 -6.92 14.13
CA ARG A 390 4.48 -6.16 13.72
C ARG A 390 4.36 -4.91 14.56
N ASP A 391 4.18 -3.78 13.90
CA ASP A 391 3.94 -2.52 14.56
C ASP A 391 2.43 -2.21 14.76
N ASP A 392 2.12 -1.15 15.52
CA ASP A 392 0.76 -0.69 15.84
C ASP A 392 0.00 -0.14 14.63
N ARG A 393 0.65 -0.07 13.45
CA ARG A 393 0.07 0.31 12.16
C ARG A 393 -0.18 -0.89 11.25
N GLY A 394 0.08 -2.12 11.75
CA GLY A 394 -0.12 -3.36 11.01
C GLY A 394 1.00 -3.74 10.06
N ARG A 395 2.13 -3.02 10.07
CA ARG A 395 3.28 -3.32 9.22
C ARG A 395 4.16 -4.38 9.85
N ASP A 396 4.54 -5.39 9.05
CA ASP A 396 5.51 -6.41 9.42
C ASP A 396 6.91 -6.01 8.93
N ARG A 397 7.88 -6.02 9.85
CA ARG A 397 9.30 -5.85 9.56
C ARG A 397 10.01 -7.18 9.71
N ALA A 398 10.78 -7.57 8.70
CA ALA A 398 11.51 -8.82 8.69
C ALA A 398 12.98 -8.58 9.06
N PHE A 399 13.49 -9.43 9.94
CA PHE A 399 14.89 -9.47 10.33
C PHE A 399 15.41 -10.88 10.10
N VAL A 400 16.69 -10.98 9.72
CA VAL A 400 17.37 -12.26 9.54
C VAL A 400 18.44 -12.43 10.64
N VAL A 401 18.47 -13.59 11.25
CA VAL A 401 19.50 -13.94 12.25
C VAL A 401 20.87 -13.96 11.58
N THR A 402 21.82 -13.23 12.15
CA THR A 402 23.19 -13.16 11.65
C THR A 402 24.18 -13.97 12.50
N LYS A 403 24.05 -13.91 13.82
CA LYS A 403 24.88 -14.66 14.78
C LYS A 403 24.18 -14.82 16.11
N GLN A 404 24.70 -15.75 16.92
CA GLN A 404 24.41 -15.88 18.34
C GLN A 404 25.67 -15.68 19.17
N GLN A 405 25.51 -15.19 20.39
CA GLN A 405 26.60 -15.04 21.33
C GLN A 405 26.13 -15.27 22.77
N THR A 406 26.83 -16.14 23.48
CA THR A 406 26.62 -16.33 24.92
C THR A 406 27.65 -15.52 25.69
N CYS A 407 27.22 -14.85 26.75
CA CYS A 407 28.05 -14.06 27.64
C CYS A 407 27.73 -14.35 29.12
N VAL A 408 28.64 -14.10 30.01
CA VAL A 408 28.37 -14.07 31.44
C VAL A 408 27.46 -12.89 31.75
N TRP A 409 26.43 -13.09 32.59
CA TRP A 409 25.32 -12.15 32.78
C TRP A 409 25.74 -10.69 33.08
N ASN A 410 26.88 -10.48 33.74
CA ASN A 410 27.41 -9.16 34.11
C ASN A 410 28.58 -8.72 33.20
N ASN A 411 28.90 -9.45 32.14
CA ASN A 411 29.98 -9.15 31.20
C ASN A 411 29.57 -9.41 29.74
N CYS A 412 28.40 -8.91 29.36
CA CYS A 412 27.92 -8.97 27.99
C CYS A 412 28.42 -7.79 27.17
N PRO A 413 28.56 -7.91 25.84
CA PRO A 413 29.07 -6.85 24.97
C PRO A 413 27.98 -5.78 24.75
N LEU A 414 27.77 -4.93 25.77
CA LEU A 414 26.66 -3.94 25.79
C LEU A 414 26.71 -2.98 24.59
N MET A 415 27.91 -2.65 24.10
CA MET A 415 28.03 -1.79 22.92
C MET A 415 27.52 -2.46 21.65
N ASP A 416 27.69 -3.77 21.49
CA ASP A 416 27.16 -4.51 20.34
C ASP A 416 25.64 -4.67 20.44
N VAL A 417 25.12 -4.80 21.66
CA VAL A 417 23.69 -5.06 21.92
C VAL A 417 22.87 -3.78 21.89
N PHE A 418 23.31 -2.71 22.57
CA PHE A 418 22.55 -1.47 22.79
C PHE A 418 23.19 -0.24 22.13
N GLY A 419 24.46 -0.33 21.74
CA GLY A 419 25.22 0.82 21.24
C GLY A 419 24.73 1.32 19.87
N PRO A 420 25.17 2.50 19.43
CA PRO A 420 24.75 3.09 18.17
C PRO A 420 25.28 2.31 16.97
N THR A 421 24.47 2.16 15.94
CA THR A 421 24.86 1.60 14.64
C THR A 421 24.06 2.28 13.52
N LYS A 422 24.63 2.28 12.30
CA LYS A 422 23.91 2.74 11.09
C LYS A 422 23.01 1.64 10.50
N GLN A 423 23.21 0.40 10.87
CA GLN A 423 22.41 -0.74 10.44
C GLN A 423 21.09 -0.76 11.21
N THR A 424 20.06 -1.35 10.63
CA THR A 424 18.78 -1.58 11.30
C THR A 424 18.79 -2.98 11.87
N ARG A 425 18.91 -3.11 13.19
CA ARG A 425 19.06 -4.37 13.90
C ARG A 425 17.97 -4.59 14.94
N LEU A 426 17.69 -5.86 15.20
CA LEU A 426 16.89 -6.32 16.33
C LEU A 426 17.70 -7.40 17.07
N ASN A 427 18.06 -7.14 18.31
CA ASN A 427 18.79 -8.07 19.17
C ASN A 427 17.82 -8.72 20.15
N LEU A 428 17.80 -10.05 20.21
CA LEU A 428 16.97 -10.82 21.14
C LEU A 428 17.80 -11.34 22.27
N ILE A 429 17.32 -11.24 23.51
CA ILE A 429 18.06 -11.63 24.72
C ILE A 429 17.20 -12.59 25.55
N THR A 430 17.85 -13.60 26.10
CA THR A 430 17.26 -14.47 27.14
C THR A 430 18.30 -14.93 28.15
N CYS A 431 17.84 -15.46 29.26
CA CYS A 431 18.69 -16.15 30.26
C CYS A 431 19.25 -17.46 29.69
N GLN A 432 20.42 -17.87 30.14
CA GLN A 432 21.06 -19.15 29.79
C GLN A 432 21.96 -19.68 30.92
N GLY A 433 22.20 -20.98 30.91
CA GLY A 433 23.06 -21.64 31.91
C GLY A 433 22.33 -22.03 33.18
N ALA A 434 23.06 -22.26 34.27
CA ALA A 434 22.50 -22.65 35.56
C ALA A 434 21.92 -21.44 36.31
N PHE A 435 20.83 -21.69 37.05
CA PHE A 435 20.26 -20.66 37.93
C PHE A 435 21.00 -20.66 39.26
N ASN A 436 21.65 -19.56 39.59
CA ASN A 436 22.38 -19.39 40.85
C ASN A 436 21.43 -18.85 41.93
N ARG A 437 21.12 -19.69 42.91
CA ARG A 437 20.19 -19.34 44.01
C ARG A 437 20.69 -18.22 44.93
N ALA A 438 22.05 -18.08 45.05
CA ALA A 438 22.63 -17.07 45.91
C ALA A 438 22.50 -15.64 45.30
N THR A 439 22.64 -15.53 43.98
CA THR A 439 22.50 -14.27 43.24
C THR A 439 21.09 -14.08 42.68
N GLN A 440 20.19 -15.08 42.81
CA GLN A 440 18.86 -15.08 42.22
C GLN A 440 18.88 -14.77 40.70
N ASN A 441 19.90 -15.26 39.99
CA ASN A 441 20.08 -14.96 38.58
C ASN A 441 20.67 -16.16 37.82
N TYR A 442 20.48 -16.17 36.49
CA TYR A 442 21.15 -17.11 35.58
C TYR A 442 22.58 -16.66 35.33
N GLU A 443 23.48 -17.63 35.22
CA GLU A 443 24.92 -17.36 35.03
C GLU A 443 25.27 -16.68 33.74
N LYS A 444 24.43 -16.89 32.71
CA LYS A 444 24.69 -16.43 31.34
C LYS A 444 23.47 -15.75 30.70
N ARG A 445 23.76 -15.03 29.63
CA ARG A 445 22.79 -14.51 28.68
C ARG A 445 23.11 -15.04 27.29
N LEU A 446 22.06 -15.41 26.54
CA LEU A 446 22.12 -15.65 25.12
C LEU A 446 21.63 -14.40 24.40
N VAL A 447 22.41 -13.90 23.46
CA VAL A 447 22.05 -12.80 22.57
C VAL A 447 22.00 -13.33 21.13
N VAL A 448 20.88 -13.14 20.47
CA VAL A 448 20.71 -13.41 19.04
C VAL A 448 20.68 -12.07 18.29
N PHE A 449 21.63 -11.88 17.42
CA PHE A 449 21.76 -10.68 16.60
C PHE A 449 21.06 -10.88 15.27
N THR A 450 20.28 -9.88 14.86
CA THR A 450 19.58 -9.92 13.58
C THR A 450 19.76 -8.60 12.82
N GLU A 451 19.62 -8.64 11.50
CA GLU A 451 19.59 -7.45 10.63
C GLU A 451 18.31 -7.41 9.82
N MET A 452 17.76 -6.20 9.65
CA MET A 452 16.54 -6.03 8.84
C MET A 452 16.82 -6.39 7.38
N VAL A 453 15.92 -7.14 6.78
CA VAL A 453 15.93 -7.45 5.35
C VAL A 453 14.89 -6.61 4.63
N PRO A 454 15.16 -6.25 3.36
CA PRO A 454 14.23 -5.48 2.54
C PRO A 454 12.84 -6.11 2.38
#